data_1a2e723e95a33defa5c68807a10149ab
#
_entry.id   1a2e723e95a33defa5c68807a10149ab
#
_cell.length_a   1.000
_cell.length_b   1.000
_cell.length_c   1.000
_cell.angle_alpha   90.00
_cell.angle_beta   90.00
_cell.angle_gamma   90.00
#
_symmetry.space_group_name_H-M   'P 1'
#
loop_
_entity.id
_entity.type
_entity.pdbx_description
1 polymer ?
#
loop_
_entity_poly.entity_id
_entity_poly.type
_entity_poly.pdbx_seq_one_letter_code
_entity_poly.pdbx_strand_id
1 'polypeptide(L)'
;MSIGTICRVSGYFFDREGYMAKGKTSIFFCQSCGYESSKWMGQCPGCKEWNTFVEEVVDKKSAGTLAKQKATASEAKVLPLSQIEMTYDKRVSTDMKELDRVLGGGIVQGSMVLVGGDPGIGKSTLLLQVCRNLSEHNIKVLYISGEESLQQIKIRAERIGNFGDSLKLLCETNLDTIKAVIDREKPQIVVIDSIQTMFNEEVSSAPGSVSQVRESTGVLMQIAKGMGISIFIVGHVTKELSLIHISEPTRLLSIS
;
A
#
# COMPACT_ATOMS: atom_id res chain seq x y z
N MET A 1 -43.05 -36.09 -3.71
CA MET A 1 -42.65 -35.11 -2.71
C MET A 1 -42.04 -35.86 -1.53
N SER A 2 -40.72 -35.89 -1.45
CA SER A 2 -40.00 -36.51 -0.33
C SER A 2 -39.09 -35.46 0.29
N ILE A 3 -39.38 -35.09 1.51
CA ILE A 3 -38.65 -34.13 2.31
C ILE A 3 -37.39 -34.82 2.81
N GLY A 4 -36.22 -34.39 2.35
CA GLY A 4 -34.94 -34.88 2.79
C GLY A 4 -34.59 -34.36 4.19
N THR A 5 -34.32 -35.26 5.13
CA THR A 5 -33.89 -34.95 6.49
C THR A 5 -32.45 -34.45 6.46
N ILE A 6 -32.22 -33.21 6.92
CA ILE A 6 -30.90 -32.64 7.10
C ILE A 6 -30.40 -32.96 8.50
N CYS A 7 -29.35 -33.78 8.62
CA CYS A 7 -28.64 -34.00 9.86
C CYS A 7 -27.46 -33.07 10.00
N ARG A 8 -27.42 -32.28 11.07
CA ARG A 8 -26.33 -31.34 11.38
C ARG A 8 -25.40 -32.00 12.40
N VAL A 9 -24.18 -32.31 11.95
CA VAL A 9 -23.10 -32.72 12.88
C VAL A 9 -21.90 -31.83 12.58
N SER A 10 -21.56 -31.02 13.58
CA SER A 10 -20.32 -30.24 13.70
C SER A 10 -19.74 -29.65 12.39
N GLY A 11 -20.40 -28.66 11.80
CA GLY A 11 -19.79 -27.73 10.84
C GLY A 11 -19.65 -28.20 9.39
N TYR A 12 -20.18 -29.37 9.01
CA TYR A 12 -20.13 -29.91 7.65
C TYR A 12 -21.52 -30.22 7.12
N PHE A 13 -21.81 -29.81 5.88
CA PHE A 13 -22.99 -30.23 5.14
C PHE A 13 -22.63 -31.40 4.22
N PHE A 14 -23.38 -32.48 4.26
CA PHE A 14 -23.28 -33.58 3.31
C PHE A 14 -24.46 -33.55 2.35
N ASP A 15 -24.15 -33.56 1.04
CA ASP A 15 -25.13 -33.84 0.01
C ASP A 15 -25.16 -35.35 -0.28
N ARG A 16 -26.24 -35.84 -0.91
CA ARG A 16 -26.53 -37.25 -1.13
C ARG A 16 -25.51 -38.00 -2.01
N GLU A 17 -24.54 -37.30 -2.58
CA GLU A 17 -23.49 -37.87 -3.46
C GLU A 17 -22.08 -37.90 -2.84
N GLY A 18 -21.95 -37.68 -1.52
CA GLY A 18 -20.69 -37.90 -0.81
C GLY A 18 -19.54 -36.96 -1.12
N TYR A 19 -19.77 -35.83 -1.77
CA TYR A 19 -18.75 -34.81 -1.99
C TYR A 19 -18.68 -33.84 -0.80
N MET A 20 -17.50 -33.74 -0.18
CA MET A 20 -17.22 -32.69 0.81
C MET A 20 -17.16 -31.33 0.14
N ALA A 21 -18.17 -30.49 0.28
CA ALA A 21 -18.08 -29.07 -0.05
C ALA A 21 -17.22 -28.39 1.01
N LYS A 22 -16.03 -27.92 0.64
CA LYS A 22 -15.18 -27.07 1.47
C LYS A 22 -15.91 -25.77 1.79
N GLY A 23 -16.30 -25.57 3.04
CA GLY A 23 -17.01 -24.38 3.49
C GLY A 23 -16.18 -23.12 3.29
N LYS A 24 -16.78 -22.14 2.60
CA LYS A 24 -16.29 -20.75 2.56
C LYS A 24 -16.37 -20.20 3.99
N THR A 25 -15.31 -19.60 4.48
CA THR A 25 -15.28 -18.96 5.79
C THR A 25 -15.46 -17.46 5.55
N SER A 26 -16.58 -16.90 6.06
CA SER A 26 -16.81 -15.45 6.03
C SER A 26 -16.09 -14.82 7.21
N ILE A 27 -15.40 -13.72 6.94
CA ILE A 27 -14.81 -12.83 7.95
C ILE A 27 -15.46 -11.46 7.79
N PHE A 28 -15.71 -10.79 8.89
CA PHE A 28 -16.33 -9.48 8.92
C PHE A 28 -15.29 -8.42 9.25
N PHE A 29 -15.18 -7.39 8.43
CA PHE A 29 -14.24 -6.28 8.62
C PHE A 29 -14.99 -4.98 8.90
N CYS A 30 -14.48 -4.22 9.86
CA CYS A 30 -14.94 -2.86 10.08
C CYS A 30 -14.38 -1.94 8.98
N GLN A 31 -15.25 -1.27 8.22
CA GLN A 31 -14.83 -0.35 7.15
C GLN A 31 -14.08 0.88 7.68
N SER A 32 -14.34 1.29 8.93
CA SER A 32 -13.73 2.50 9.50
C SER A 32 -12.33 2.26 10.07
N CYS A 33 -12.09 1.11 10.73
CA CYS A 33 -10.81 0.88 11.42
C CYS A 33 -10.09 -0.42 11.05
N GLY A 34 -10.69 -1.28 10.19
CA GLY A 34 -10.09 -2.55 9.78
C GLY A 34 -10.14 -3.66 10.84
N TYR A 35 -10.89 -3.49 11.94
CA TYR A 35 -11.04 -4.54 12.94
C TYR A 35 -11.69 -5.78 12.34
N GLU A 36 -11.07 -6.95 12.52
CA GLU A 36 -11.52 -8.23 11.99
C GLU A 36 -12.32 -9.01 13.02
N SER A 37 -13.42 -9.62 12.59
CA SER A 37 -14.24 -10.48 13.42
C SER A 37 -14.76 -11.70 12.65
N SER A 38 -14.85 -12.84 13.31
CA SER A 38 -15.50 -14.03 12.76
C SER A 38 -17.03 -13.97 12.75
N LYS A 39 -17.60 -12.89 13.34
CA LYS A 39 -19.05 -12.68 13.44
C LYS A 39 -19.37 -11.23 13.17
N TRP A 40 -20.51 -10.97 12.54
CA TRP A 40 -21.04 -9.64 12.43
C TRP A 40 -21.38 -9.05 13.79
N MET A 41 -20.96 -7.81 14.04
CA MET A 41 -21.25 -7.07 15.26
C MET A 41 -21.86 -5.71 14.90
N GLY A 42 -22.91 -5.30 15.61
CA GLY A 42 -23.56 -4.01 15.37
C GLY A 42 -22.67 -2.83 15.69
N GLN A 43 -21.78 -2.96 16.68
CA GLN A 43 -20.83 -1.94 17.08
C GLN A 43 -19.40 -2.51 17.01
N CYS A 44 -18.49 -1.78 16.39
CA CYS A 44 -17.10 -2.17 16.31
C CYS A 44 -16.37 -2.01 17.65
N PRO A 45 -15.71 -3.06 18.20
CA PRO A 45 -14.96 -2.95 19.45
C PRO A 45 -13.72 -2.04 19.32
N GLY A 46 -13.18 -1.90 18.12
CA GLY A 46 -11.99 -1.09 17.84
C GLY A 46 -12.28 0.40 17.81
N CYS A 47 -13.18 0.86 16.93
CA CYS A 47 -13.50 2.29 16.77
C CYS A 47 -14.82 2.71 17.43
N LYS A 48 -15.62 1.77 17.95
CA LYS A 48 -16.93 1.98 18.57
C LYS A 48 -18.03 2.52 17.64
N GLU A 49 -17.79 2.54 16.33
CA GLU A 49 -18.80 2.92 15.35
C GLU A 49 -19.83 1.82 15.12
N TRP A 50 -21.04 2.23 14.73
CA TRP A 50 -22.15 1.32 14.49
C TRP A 50 -22.29 0.99 13.01
N ASN A 51 -22.70 -0.26 12.72
CA ASN A 51 -23.03 -0.76 11.37
C ASN A 51 -21.89 -0.62 10.35
N THR A 52 -20.63 -0.76 10.79
CA THR A 52 -19.44 -0.61 9.95
C THR A 52 -18.87 -1.95 9.47
N PHE A 53 -19.45 -3.09 9.88
CA PHE A 53 -18.98 -4.41 9.47
C PHE A 53 -19.52 -4.83 8.10
N VAL A 54 -18.61 -5.23 7.23
CA VAL A 54 -18.90 -5.84 5.92
C VAL A 54 -18.41 -7.26 5.92
N GLU A 55 -19.21 -8.17 5.34
CA GLU A 55 -18.85 -9.57 5.18
C GLU A 55 -17.93 -9.75 3.97
N GLU A 56 -16.76 -10.36 4.18
CA GLU A 56 -15.88 -10.83 3.12
C GLU A 56 -15.75 -12.34 3.16
N VAL A 57 -15.92 -12.96 2.01
CA VAL A 57 -15.77 -14.43 1.87
C VAL A 57 -14.30 -14.72 1.57
N VAL A 58 -13.59 -15.25 2.54
CA VAL A 58 -12.18 -15.60 2.39
C VAL A 58 -12.08 -17.07 1.94
N ASP A 59 -11.58 -17.28 0.72
CA ASP A 59 -11.19 -18.61 0.26
C ASP A 59 -9.91 -19.04 1.00
N LYS A 60 -9.97 -20.16 1.70
CA LYS A 60 -8.83 -20.74 2.45
C LYS A 60 -7.57 -21.02 1.61
N LYS A 61 -7.59 -20.78 0.31
CA LYS A 61 -6.40 -20.94 -0.53
C LYS A 61 -5.39 -19.79 -0.38
N SER A 62 -5.83 -18.57 -0.02
CA SER A 62 -4.94 -17.43 0.16
C SER A 62 -4.20 -17.41 1.51
N ALA A 63 -4.80 -17.96 2.57
CA ALA A 63 -4.13 -18.06 3.87
C ALA A 63 -3.00 -19.11 3.91
N GLY A 64 -2.91 -19.98 2.90
CA GLY A 64 -1.90 -21.05 2.82
C GLY A 64 -0.64 -20.67 2.04
N THR A 65 -0.65 -19.59 1.25
CA THR A 65 0.49 -19.17 0.41
C THR A 65 1.47 -18.29 1.15
N LEU A 66 1.04 -17.55 2.16
CA LEU A 66 1.96 -16.82 3.05
C LEU A 66 2.83 -17.75 3.91
N ALA A 67 2.41 -19.02 4.11
CA ALA A 67 3.17 -20.02 4.87
C ALA A 67 4.13 -20.87 4.02
N LYS A 68 4.18 -20.69 2.70
CA LYS A 68 5.00 -21.50 1.78
C LYS A 68 6.05 -20.76 0.97
N GLN A 69 6.20 -19.47 1.09
CA GLN A 69 7.53 -18.91 0.97
C GLN A 69 8.26 -19.30 2.27
N LYS A 70 8.80 -20.52 2.33
CA LYS A 70 10.04 -20.73 3.04
C LYS A 70 11.01 -19.69 2.48
N ALA A 71 11.02 -18.51 3.10
CA ALA A 71 12.24 -17.76 3.19
C ALA A 71 13.24 -18.85 3.57
N THR A 72 14.16 -19.19 2.70
CA THR A 72 15.45 -19.65 3.15
C THR A 72 15.79 -18.65 4.23
N ALA A 73 15.73 -19.08 5.48
CA ALA A 73 16.16 -18.27 6.59
C ALA A 73 17.62 -17.98 6.30
N SER A 74 17.88 -16.93 5.53
CA SER A 74 19.17 -16.28 5.56
C SER A 74 19.29 -15.96 7.03
N GLU A 75 20.25 -16.59 7.69
CA GLU A 75 20.52 -16.45 9.11
C GLU A 75 20.35 -14.99 9.46
N ALA A 76 19.28 -14.67 10.19
CA ALA A 76 19.02 -13.30 10.62
C ALA A 76 20.21 -12.91 11.49
N LYS A 77 21.16 -12.17 10.91
CA LYS A 77 22.36 -11.73 11.61
C LYS A 77 21.95 -10.68 12.62
N VAL A 78 21.89 -11.10 13.87
CA VAL A 78 21.80 -10.17 15.00
C VAL A 78 23.20 -9.61 15.23
N LEU A 79 23.38 -8.31 15.00
CA LEU A 79 24.65 -7.64 15.21
C LEU A 79 24.48 -6.61 16.36
N PRO A 80 25.44 -6.51 17.27
CA PRO A 80 25.47 -5.40 18.22
C PRO A 80 25.64 -4.07 17.47
N LEU A 81 25.03 -2.99 17.99
CA LEU A 81 25.05 -1.66 17.37
C LEU A 81 26.50 -1.19 17.04
N SER A 82 27.46 -1.54 17.88
CA SER A 82 28.89 -1.21 17.69
C SER A 82 29.56 -1.85 16.49
N GLN A 83 28.97 -2.91 15.93
CA GLN A 83 29.48 -3.62 14.75
C GLN A 83 28.75 -3.20 13.46
N ILE A 84 27.77 -2.31 13.56
CA ILE A 84 27.08 -1.77 12.39
C ILE A 84 27.92 -0.62 11.87
N GLU A 85 28.52 -0.82 10.70
CA GLU A 85 29.21 0.27 10.00
C GLU A 85 28.18 1.33 9.59
N MET A 86 28.39 2.55 10.06
CA MET A 86 27.59 3.70 9.62
C MET A 86 28.00 4.07 8.20
N THR A 87 27.36 3.47 7.22
CA THR A 87 27.30 4.08 5.89
C THR A 87 26.46 5.34 6.04
N TYR A 88 27.07 6.52 5.89
CA TYR A 88 26.32 7.77 5.78
C TYR A 88 25.46 7.65 4.54
N ASP A 89 24.18 7.32 4.73
CA ASP A 89 23.23 7.25 3.63
C ASP A 89 23.22 8.60 2.92
N LYS A 90 23.69 8.62 1.67
CA LYS A 90 23.63 9.82 0.84
C LYS A 90 22.16 10.20 0.71
N ARG A 91 21.76 11.23 1.40
CA ARG A 91 20.42 11.79 1.26
C ARG A 91 20.31 12.51 -0.07
N VAL A 92 19.20 12.29 -0.75
CA VAL A 92 18.89 12.96 -2.01
C VAL A 92 18.04 14.18 -1.66
N SER A 93 18.52 15.39 -2.00
CA SER A 93 17.75 16.62 -1.83
C SER A 93 16.54 16.61 -2.76
N THR A 94 15.43 17.12 -2.28
CA THR A 94 14.23 17.40 -3.08
C THR A 94 14.29 18.78 -3.74
N ASP A 95 15.34 19.59 -3.43
CA ASP A 95 15.47 21.01 -3.73
C ASP A 95 14.33 21.88 -3.18
N MET A 96 13.62 21.34 -2.19
CA MET A 96 12.60 22.06 -1.43
C MET A 96 13.03 22.10 0.04
N LYS A 97 13.55 23.22 0.49
CA LYS A 97 14.17 23.38 1.83
C LYS A 97 13.27 22.89 2.97
N GLU A 98 11.97 23.22 2.92
CA GLU A 98 11.03 22.81 3.97
C GLU A 98 10.77 21.30 3.94
N LEU A 99 10.65 20.72 2.74
CA LEU A 99 10.48 19.27 2.61
C LEU A 99 11.73 18.53 3.06
N ASP A 100 12.91 18.97 2.64
CA ASP A 100 14.18 18.38 3.08
C ASP A 100 14.35 18.51 4.60
N ARG A 101 13.96 19.64 5.22
CA ARG A 101 13.96 19.81 6.66
C ARG A 101 13.09 18.76 7.36
N VAL A 102 11.88 18.53 6.88
CA VAL A 102 10.97 17.53 7.44
C VAL A 102 11.51 16.12 7.22
N LEU A 103 12.12 15.84 6.08
CA LEU A 103 12.77 14.56 5.77
C LEU A 103 14.09 14.36 6.56
N GLY A 104 14.55 15.39 7.28
CA GLY A 104 15.79 15.34 8.06
C GLY A 104 17.05 15.48 7.20
N GLY A 105 16.95 16.28 6.12
CA GLY A 105 18.05 16.61 5.21
C GLY A 105 17.94 15.96 3.84
N GLY A 106 16.79 15.42 3.47
CA GLY A 106 16.53 14.81 2.17
C GLY A 106 16.04 13.38 2.23
N ILE A 107 15.80 12.81 1.06
CA ILE A 107 15.26 11.45 0.88
C ILE A 107 16.34 10.42 1.25
N VAL A 108 15.99 9.46 2.10
CA VAL A 108 16.86 8.33 2.46
C VAL A 108 16.54 7.16 1.54
N GLN A 109 17.56 6.50 1.01
CA GLN A 109 17.39 5.34 0.13
C GLN A 109 16.63 4.22 0.85
N GLY A 110 15.66 3.60 0.16
CA GLY A 110 14.84 2.53 0.71
C GLY A 110 13.81 3.00 1.74
N SER A 111 13.63 4.32 1.91
CA SER A 111 12.61 4.89 2.79
C SER A 111 11.24 4.92 2.13
N MET A 112 10.20 4.91 2.96
CA MET A 112 8.82 5.17 2.54
C MET A 112 8.32 6.45 3.21
N VAL A 113 7.74 7.34 2.42
CA VAL A 113 7.20 8.64 2.86
C VAL A 113 5.71 8.70 2.53
N LEU A 114 4.88 8.89 3.54
CA LEU A 114 3.44 9.12 3.33
C LEU A 114 3.15 10.63 3.30
N VAL A 115 2.53 11.08 2.21
CA VAL A 115 2.03 12.44 2.04
C VAL A 115 0.52 12.43 2.22
N GLY A 116 0.07 12.77 3.42
CA GLY A 116 -1.35 12.80 3.81
C GLY A 116 -1.93 14.21 3.74
N GLY A 117 -3.24 14.29 3.63
CA GLY A 117 -3.99 15.55 3.65
C GLY A 117 -5.32 15.45 2.91
N ASP A 118 -6.17 16.48 3.05
CA ASP A 118 -7.49 16.51 2.42
C ASP A 118 -7.38 16.46 0.88
N PRO A 119 -8.41 15.95 0.18
CA PRO A 119 -8.48 16.04 -1.29
C PRO A 119 -8.37 17.50 -1.76
N GLY A 120 -7.64 17.72 -2.86
CA GLY A 120 -7.51 19.06 -3.45
C GLY A 120 -6.48 19.99 -2.80
N ILE A 121 -5.84 19.62 -1.66
CA ILE A 121 -4.86 20.49 -0.97
C ILE A 121 -3.51 20.64 -1.71
N GLY A 122 -3.32 19.93 -2.80
CA GLY A 122 -2.10 20.08 -3.62
C GLY A 122 -1.05 18.99 -3.44
N LYS A 123 -1.34 17.85 -2.79
CA LYS A 123 -0.39 16.72 -2.60
C LYS A 123 0.27 16.26 -3.89
N SER A 124 -0.54 15.95 -4.91
CA SER A 124 -0.05 15.48 -6.22
C SER A 124 0.77 16.56 -6.94
N THR A 125 0.41 17.86 -6.78
CA THR A 125 1.17 18.98 -7.34
C THR A 125 2.53 19.11 -6.66
N LEU A 126 2.57 19.01 -5.33
CA LEU A 126 3.81 19.01 -4.55
C LEU A 126 4.75 17.88 -5.02
N LEU A 127 4.22 16.66 -5.16
CA LEU A 127 5.05 15.52 -5.58
C LEU A 127 5.50 15.63 -7.03
N LEU A 128 4.70 16.23 -7.94
CA LEU A 128 5.17 16.52 -9.29
C LEU A 128 6.31 17.55 -9.29
N GLN A 129 6.28 18.58 -8.42
CA GLN A 129 7.40 19.51 -8.26
C GLN A 129 8.67 18.81 -7.77
N VAL A 130 8.53 17.92 -6.78
CA VAL A 130 9.64 17.06 -6.32
C VAL A 130 10.19 16.22 -7.48
N CYS A 131 9.31 15.57 -8.25
CA CYS A 131 9.72 14.76 -9.40
C CYS A 131 10.45 15.57 -10.46
N ARG A 132 10.00 16.82 -10.70
CA ARG A 132 10.68 17.74 -11.60
C ARG A 132 12.12 17.99 -11.11
N ASN A 133 12.29 18.47 -9.89
CA ASN A 133 13.60 18.77 -9.32
C ASN A 133 14.54 17.55 -9.38
N LEU A 134 14.04 16.38 -8.99
CA LEU A 134 14.81 15.12 -9.04
C LEU A 134 15.21 14.77 -10.48
N SER A 135 14.31 14.98 -11.45
CA SER A 135 14.60 14.69 -12.86
C SER A 135 15.66 15.62 -13.47
N GLU A 136 15.75 16.87 -13.00
CA GLU A 136 16.82 17.81 -13.39
C GLU A 136 18.21 17.33 -12.94
N HIS A 137 18.27 16.53 -11.85
CA HIS A 137 19.49 15.88 -11.36
C HIS A 137 19.72 14.48 -11.95
N ASN A 138 19.00 14.09 -13.02
CA ASN A 138 19.06 12.77 -13.65
C ASN A 138 18.73 11.60 -12.72
N ILE A 139 17.98 11.83 -11.64
CA ILE A 139 17.47 10.79 -10.77
C ILE A 139 16.28 10.12 -11.46
N LYS A 140 16.34 8.79 -11.58
CA LYS A 140 15.28 8.01 -12.21
C LYS A 140 14.04 7.98 -11.30
N VAL A 141 12.98 8.63 -11.72
CA VAL A 141 11.71 8.68 -11.01
C VAL A 141 10.63 7.98 -11.82
N LEU A 142 9.84 7.15 -11.17
CA LEU A 142 8.63 6.55 -11.73
C LEU A 142 7.41 7.09 -10.96
N TYR A 143 6.59 7.89 -11.64
CA TYR A 143 5.34 8.40 -11.09
C TYR A 143 4.19 7.52 -11.56
N ILE A 144 3.47 6.91 -10.61
CA ILE A 144 2.37 5.99 -10.85
C ILE A 144 1.09 6.64 -10.38
N SER A 145 0.14 6.82 -11.30
CA SER A 145 -1.17 7.37 -11.00
C SER A 145 -2.26 6.33 -11.19
N GLY A 146 -3.12 6.19 -10.18
CA GLY A 146 -4.34 5.40 -10.27
C GLY A 146 -5.61 6.23 -10.47
N GLU A 147 -5.51 7.57 -10.39
CA GLU A 147 -6.67 8.47 -10.47
C GLU A 147 -6.68 9.28 -11.77
N GLU A 148 -5.53 9.72 -12.25
CA GLU A 148 -5.42 10.61 -13.39
C GLU A 148 -4.81 9.94 -14.61
N SER A 149 -5.30 10.31 -15.79
CA SER A 149 -4.72 9.90 -17.07
C SER A 149 -3.38 10.58 -17.33
N LEU A 150 -2.56 10.00 -18.21
CA LEU A 150 -1.27 10.58 -18.64
C LEU A 150 -1.45 11.99 -19.18
N GLN A 151 -2.54 12.29 -19.90
CA GLN A 151 -2.83 13.62 -20.44
C GLN A 151 -3.10 14.64 -19.32
N GLN A 152 -3.88 14.27 -18.31
CA GLN A 152 -4.17 15.15 -17.16
C GLN A 152 -2.91 15.49 -16.39
N ILE A 153 -2.06 14.48 -16.13
CA ILE A 153 -0.76 14.67 -15.48
C ILE A 153 0.13 15.58 -16.34
N LYS A 154 0.16 15.39 -17.66
CA LYS A 154 0.94 16.20 -18.59
C LYS A 154 0.51 17.66 -18.56
N ILE A 155 -0.79 17.96 -18.63
CA ILE A 155 -1.33 19.33 -18.54
C ILE A 155 -0.93 20.00 -17.22
N ARG A 156 -0.95 19.24 -16.11
CA ARG A 156 -0.53 19.75 -14.81
C ARG A 156 0.99 19.99 -14.76
N ALA A 157 1.77 19.08 -15.31
CA ALA A 157 3.21 19.17 -15.38
C ALA A 157 3.66 20.43 -16.18
N GLU A 158 3.01 20.74 -17.29
CA GLU A 158 3.29 21.93 -18.11
C GLU A 158 3.16 23.26 -17.34
N ARG A 159 2.29 23.30 -16.33
CA ARG A 159 2.15 24.47 -15.45
C ARG A 159 3.28 24.59 -14.42
N ILE A 160 3.95 23.49 -14.12
CA ILE A 160 5.06 23.46 -13.15
C ILE A 160 6.38 23.82 -13.84
N GLY A 161 6.56 23.43 -15.09
CA GLY A 161 7.73 23.74 -15.90
C GLY A 161 8.26 22.55 -16.67
N ASN A 162 9.53 22.59 -17.05
CA ASN A 162 10.18 21.54 -17.80
C ASN A 162 10.59 20.37 -16.88
N PHE A 163 10.54 19.18 -17.41
CA PHE A 163 10.94 17.94 -16.73
C PHE A 163 12.04 17.24 -17.52
N GLY A 164 12.98 16.62 -16.81
CA GLY A 164 14.00 15.79 -17.43
C GLY A 164 13.45 14.44 -17.89
N ASP A 165 14.12 13.80 -18.85
CA ASP A 165 13.73 12.48 -19.41
C ASP A 165 13.83 11.32 -18.38
N SER A 166 14.44 11.57 -17.23
CA SER A 166 14.55 10.60 -16.14
C SER A 166 13.24 10.42 -15.35
N LEU A 167 12.23 11.27 -15.56
CA LEU A 167 10.87 11.07 -15.06
C LEU A 167 10.06 10.22 -16.04
N LYS A 168 9.56 9.08 -15.59
CA LYS A 168 8.61 8.24 -16.32
C LYS A 168 7.26 8.23 -15.61
N LEU A 169 6.18 8.18 -16.40
CA LEU A 169 4.81 8.13 -15.92
C LEU A 169 4.18 6.78 -16.24
N LEU A 170 3.39 6.26 -15.32
CA LEU A 170 2.59 5.04 -15.48
C LEU A 170 1.17 5.30 -14.95
N CYS A 171 0.14 4.93 -15.72
CA CYS A 171 -1.24 4.86 -15.24
C CYS A 171 -1.59 3.39 -15.04
N GLU A 172 -1.56 2.94 -13.79
CA GLU A 172 -1.81 1.56 -13.41
C GLU A 172 -2.23 1.49 -11.93
N THR A 173 -3.06 0.51 -11.61
CA THR A 173 -3.56 0.29 -10.25
C THR A 173 -3.24 -1.11 -9.73
N ASN A 174 -2.96 -2.07 -10.62
CA ASN A 174 -2.60 -3.44 -10.25
C ASN A 174 -1.15 -3.50 -9.76
N LEU A 175 -0.95 -3.97 -8.52
CA LEU A 175 0.37 -4.02 -7.88
C LEU A 175 1.34 -4.99 -8.56
N ASP A 176 0.88 -6.10 -9.12
CA ASP A 176 1.77 -7.05 -9.81
C ASP A 176 2.34 -6.45 -11.09
N THR A 177 1.49 -5.74 -11.85
CA THR A 177 1.92 -4.96 -13.02
C THR A 177 2.91 -3.87 -12.62
N ILE A 178 2.61 -3.12 -11.56
CA ILE A 178 3.47 -2.06 -11.02
C ILE A 178 4.85 -2.64 -10.63
N LYS A 179 4.87 -3.76 -9.91
CA LYS A 179 6.09 -4.44 -9.51
C LYS A 179 6.92 -4.86 -10.73
N ALA A 180 6.31 -5.47 -11.74
CA ALA A 180 7.00 -5.86 -12.97
C ALA A 180 7.62 -4.65 -13.70
N VAL A 181 6.93 -3.48 -13.70
CA VAL A 181 7.47 -2.25 -14.26
C VAL A 181 8.62 -1.71 -13.42
N ILE A 182 8.54 -1.72 -12.09
CA ILE A 182 9.63 -1.31 -11.19
C ILE A 182 10.87 -2.19 -11.43
N ASP A 183 10.69 -3.50 -11.53
CA ASP A 183 11.78 -4.45 -11.78
C ASP A 183 12.49 -4.20 -13.12
N ARG A 184 11.73 -3.80 -14.16
CA ARG A 184 12.24 -3.49 -15.50
C ARG A 184 12.95 -2.14 -15.56
N GLU A 185 12.30 -1.09 -15.05
CA GLU A 185 12.77 0.30 -15.16
C GLU A 185 13.84 0.65 -14.13
N LYS A 186 13.88 -0.07 -13.01
CA LYS A 186 14.81 0.13 -11.88
C LYS A 186 14.91 1.61 -11.47
N PRO A 187 13.78 2.25 -11.09
CA PRO A 187 13.80 3.62 -10.63
C PRO A 187 14.53 3.73 -9.28
N GLN A 188 15.03 4.92 -8.97
CA GLN A 188 15.57 5.22 -7.64
C GLN A 188 14.46 5.70 -6.69
N ILE A 189 13.46 6.36 -7.26
CA ILE A 189 12.32 6.90 -6.52
C ILE A 189 11.03 6.53 -7.25
N VAL A 190 10.03 6.10 -6.48
CA VAL A 190 8.68 5.80 -6.95
C VAL A 190 7.68 6.72 -6.24
N VAL A 191 6.72 7.24 -6.97
CA VAL A 191 5.57 7.96 -6.41
C VAL A 191 4.30 7.19 -6.72
N ILE A 192 3.48 6.93 -5.71
CA ILE A 192 2.16 6.29 -5.80
C ILE A 192 1.09 7.34 -5.53
N ASP A 193 0.27 7.67 -6.51
CA ASP A 193 -0.80 8.68 -6.42
C ASP A 193 -2.14 8.13 -6.95
N SER A 194 -3.02 7.58 -6.07
CA SER A 194 -2.92 7.44 -4.62
C SER A 194 -2.95 5.96 -4.18
N ILE A 195 -2.63 5.71 -2.92
CA ILE A 195 -2.64 4.34 -2.36
C ILE A 195 -4.05 3.73 -2.36
N GLN A 196 -5.10 4.55 -2.28
CA GLN A 196 -6.48 4.10 -2.24
C GLN A 196 -6.95 3.47 -3.56
N THR A 197 -6.29 3.80 -4.66
CA THR A 197 -6.62 3.22 -5.98
C THR A 197 -5.85 1.94 -6.28
N MET A 198 -4.78 1.66 -5.52
CA MET A 198 -3.98 0.45 -5.71
C MET A 198 -4.72 -0.78 -5.22
N PHE A 199 -4.56 -1.88 -5.94
CA PHE A 199 -5.14 -3.16 -5.53
C PHE A 199 -4.21 -4.35 -5.83
N ASN A 200 -4.36 -5.36 -4.99
CA ASN A 200 -3.76 -6.68 -5.15
C ASN A 200 -4.88 -7.68 -5.46
N GLU A 201 -4.77 -8.44 -6.55
CA GLU A 201 -5.75 -9.45 -6.95
C GLU A 201 -5.86 -10.62 -5.96
N GLU A 202 -4.83 -10.87 -5.17
CA GLU A 202 -4.85 -11.91 -4.14
C GLU A 202 -5.77 -11.56 -2.96
N VAL A 203 -6.13 -10.28 -2.80
CA VAL A 203 -7.00 -9.79 -1.73
C VAL A 203 -8.42 -9.62 -2.27
N SER A 204 -9.37 -10.35 -1.70
CA SER A 204 -10.76 -10.40 -2.19
C SER A 204 -11.58 -9.12 -1.94
N SER A 205 -11.05 -8.16 -1.18
CA SER A 205 -11.73 -6.91 -0.86
C SER A 205 -11.68 -5.89 -2.01
N ALA A 206 -12.65 -4.99 -2.03
CA ALA A 206 -12.72 -3.95 -3.06
C ALA A 206 -11.53 -2.98 -3.00
N PRO A 207 -11.09 -2.41 -4.14
CA PRO A 207 -10.12 -1.32 -4.16
C PRO A 207 -10.54 -0.18 -3.22
N GLY A 208 -9.58 0.42 -2.51
CA GLY A 208 -9.84 1.48 -1.53
C GLY A 208 -10.30 0.99 -0.15
N SER A 209 -10.60 -0.30 0.03
CA SER A 209 -10.86 -0.86 1.35
C SER A 209 -9.60 -0.81 2.22
N VAL A 210 -9.79 -0.82 3.54
CA VAL A 210 -8.68 -0.82 4.52
C VAL A 210 -7.75 -2.01 4.30
N SER A 211 -8.30 -3.18 4.00
CA SER A 211 -7.53 -4.40 3.73
C SER A 211 -6.64 -4.24 2.50
N GLN A 212 -7.18 -3.70 1.41
CA GLN A 212 -6.41 -3.44 0.18
C GLN A 212 -5.31 -2.42 0.41
N VAL A 213 -5.61 -1.30 1.08
CA VAL A 213 -4.62 -0.26 1.37
C VAL A 213 -3.50 -0.79 2.26
N ARG A 214 -3.83 -1.61 3.26
CA ARG A 214 -2.87 -2.25 4.16
C ARG A 214 -1.95 -3.21 3.42
N GLU A 215 -2.52 -4.10 2.59
CA GLU A 215 -1.75 -5.05 1.81
C GLU A 215 -0.88 -4.35 0.77
N SER A 216 -1.45 -3.40 0.02
CA SER A 216 -0.71 -2.60 -0.96
C SER A 216 0.47 -1.88 -0.32
N THR A 217 0.27 -1.27 0.85
CA THR A 217 1.35 -0.61 1.59
C THR A 217 2.43 -1.61 2.03
N GLY A 218 2.03 -2.81 2.48
CA GLY A 218 2.94 -3.89 2.85
C GLY A 218 3.84 -4.33 1.69
N VAL A 219 3.27 -4.55 0.51
CA VAL A 219 4.00 -4.90 -0.72
C VAL A 219 4.97 -3.78 -1.10
N LEU A 220 4.53 -2.53 -1.12
CA LEU A 220 5.38 -1.38 -1.45
C LEU A 220 6.53 -1.21 -0.45
N MET A 221 6.31 -1.49 0.85
CA MET A 221 7.37 -1.45 1.86
C MET A 221 8.42 -2.55 1.63
N GLN A 222 8.00 -3.74 1.22
CA GLN A 222 8.94 -4.82 0.87
C GLN A 222 9.78 -4.44 -0.36
N ILE A 223 9.18 -3.83 -1.38
CA ILE A 223 9.88 -3.30 -2.55
C ILE A 223 10.90 -2.23 -2.13
N ALA A 224 10.46 -1.25 -1.32
CA ALA A 224 11.34 -0.17 -0.86
C ALA A 224 12.58 -0.71 -0.15
N LYS A 225 12.40 -1.59 0.83
CA LYS A 225 13.50 -2.19 1.61
C LYS A 225 14.34 -3.18 0.83
N GLY A 226 13.68 -4.05 0.03
CA GLY A 226 14.37 -5.12 -0.70
C GLY A 226 15.21 -4.63 -1.87
N MET A 227 14.74 -3.58 -2.57
CA MET A 227 15.40 -3.01 -3.75
C MET A 227 16.15 -1.71 -3.46
N GLY A 228 16.05 -1.16 -2.26
CA GLY A 228 16.65 0.13 -1.92
C GLY A 228 16.01 1.31 -2.66
N ILE A 229 14.74 1.23 -3.03
CA ILE A 229 13.98 2.25 -3.74
C ILE A 229 13.24 3.12 -2.73
N SER A 230 13.32 4.44 -2.86
CA SER A 230 12.53 5.33 -2.00
C SER A 230 11.12 5.51 -2.59
N ILE A 231 10.09 5.35 -1.76
CA ILE A 231 8.70 5.39 -2.22
C ILE A 231 7.94 6.51 -1.52
N PHE A 232 7.34 7.42 -2.31
CA PHE A 232 6.36 8.38 -1.83
C PHE A 232 4.96 7.84 -2.08
N ILE A 233 4.12 7.88 -1.06
CA ILE A 233 2.73 7.45 -1.13
C ILE A 233 1.83 8.63 -0.84
N VAL A 234 0.91 8.94 -1.75
CA VAL A 234 -0.20 9.87 -1.51
C VAL A 234 -1.34 9.13 -0.83
N GLY A 235 -1.82 9.69 0.28
CA GLY A 235 -2.99 9.19 0.98
C GLY A 235 -4.01 10.30 1.24
N HIS A 236 -5.30 9.99 1.09
CA HIS A 236 -6.37 10.86 1.56
C HIS A 236 -6.62 10.56 3.03
N VAL A 237 -6.39 11.55 3.88
CA VAL A 237 -6.66 11.45 5.31
C VAL A 237 -8.03 12.04 5.55
N THR A 238 -8.98 11.25 6.02
CA THR A 238 -10.23 11.77 6.55
C THR A 238 -9.99 12.37 7.94
N LYS A 239 -10.82 13.33 8.36
CA LYS A 239 -10.71 14.04 9.66
C LYS A 239 -10.66 13.11 10.89
N GLU A 240 -11.10 11.90 10.72
CA GLU A 240 -11.03 10.83 11.71
C GLU A 240 -9.78 10.00 11.49
N LEU A 241 -8.63 10.52 11.72
CA LEU A 241 -7.29 9.89 11.79
C LEU A 241 -7.23 8.34 11.96
N SER A 242 -8.10 7.62 11.27
CA SER A 242 -7.95 6.18 11.08
C SER A 242 -6.93 5.90 9.99
N LEU A 243 -5.80 6.60 10.07
CA LEU A 243 -4.62 6.12 9.39
C LEU A 243 -4.24 4.82 10.07
N ILE A 244 -4.56 3.76 9.36
CA ILE A 244 -3.96 2.46 9.47
C ILE A 244 -2.60 2.64 10.14
N HIS A 245 -2.37 1.94 11.24
CA HIS A 245 -1.07 1.83 11.85
C HIS A 245 -0.08 1.31 10.80
N ILE A 246 0.53 2.22 10.06
CA ILE A 246 1.66 1.91 9.21
C ILE A 246 2.82 1.77 10.18
N SER A 247 3.17 0.53 10.48
CA SER A 247 4.32 0.22 11.32
C SER A 247 5.59 0.81 10.73
N GLU A 248 6.34 1.54 11.55
CA GLU A 248 7.59 2.24 11.24
C GLU A 248 8.56 1.49 10.31
N PRO A 249 9.37 2.21 9.50
CA PRO A 249 9.78 3.60 9.65
C PRO A 249 9.22 4.53 8.57
N THR A 250 8.00 4.97 8.74
CA THR A 250 7.34 5.88 7.81
C THR A 250 7.31 7.27 8.41
N ARG A 251 7.85 8.30 7.70
CA ARG A 251 7.64 9.68 8.10
C ARG A 251 6.32 10.18 7.54
N LEU A 252 5.44 10.63 8.40
CA LEU A 252 4.17 11.24 8.05
C LEU A 252 4.40 12.72 7.73
N LEU A 253 4.05 13.13 6.50
CA LEU A 253 3.94 14.52 6.09
C LEU A 253 2.45 14.85 6.03
N SER A 254 1.99 15.72 6.92
CA SER A 254 0.65 16.30 6.85
C SER A 254 0.74 17.69 6.28
N ILE A 255 -0.03 17.95 5.22
CA ILE A 255 -0.21 19.28 4.65
C ILE A 255 -1.55 19.79 5.18
N SER A 256 -1.52 20.86 5.95
CA SER A 256 -2.69 21.57 6.47
C SER A 256 -2.95 22.86 5.71
#